data_987bddc90d9722f434f94371b7d6f5f3
#
_entry.id   987bddc90d9722f434f94371b7d6f5f3
#
_cell.length_a   1.000
_cell.length_b   1.000
_cell.length_c   1.000
_cell.angle_alpha   90.00
_cell.angle_beta   90.00
_cell.angle_gamma   90.00
#
_symmetry.space_group_name_H-M   'P 1'
#
loop_
_entity.id
_entity.type
_entity.pdbx_description
1 polymer ?
#
loop_
_entity_poly.entity_id
_entity_poly.type
_entity_poly.pdbx_seq_one_letter_code
_entity_poly.pdbx_strand_id
1 'polypeptide(L)'
;MAPAGPAPAVKATGILQFRNLAEVGLIAMPDRPGLASTVLASLSERAINTPFVVELTDPGGTSHIALCVRERDLELALAVLGELAGVVHAQQVVKRRGVAVAAVHGPHFRERPGCAAAACAALAKEGVNILAISTSLSSIACMVDGADLAATVRALQKTFELPDDAVLIAGDGVSRPARPGC
;
A
#
# COMPACT_ATOMS: atom_id res chain seq x y z
N MET A 1 -24.87 9.73 21.36
CA MET A 1 -24.61 9.69 19.91
C MET A 1 -25.04 8.31 19.44
N ALA A 2 -26.14 8.21 18.66
CA ALA A 2 -26.66 6.93 18.19
C ALA A 2 -25.65 6.27 17.28
N PRO A 3 -25.50 4.92 17.30
CA PRO A 3 -24.66 4.23 16.34
C PRO A 3 -25.25 4.46 14.95
N ALA A 4 -24.45 4.98 14.04
CA ALA A 4 -24.82 5.08 12.64
C ALA A 4 -25.18 3.67 12.15
N GLY A 5 -26.38 3.52 11.60
CA GLY A 5 -26.82 2.27 10.97
C GLY A 5 -25.81 1.85 9.89
N PRO A 6 -25.87 0.60 9.41
CA PRO A 6 -24.96 0.11 8.40
C PRO A 6 -25.00 1.06 7.21
N ALA A 7 -23.85 1.68 6.92
CA ALA A 7 -23.73 2.52 5.73
C ALA A 7 -24.07 1.66 4.49
N PRO A 8 -24.82 2.20 3.52
CA PRO A 8 -25.16 1.46 2.31
C PRO A 8 -23.87 0.94 1.66
N ALA A 9 -23.90 -0.33 1.22
CA ALA A 9 -22.77 -0.97 0.58
C ALA A 9 -22.21 -0.08 -0.54
N VAL A 10 -20.91 0.21 -0.46
CA VAL A 10 -20.25 1.08 -1.44
C VAL A 10 -19.77 0.23 -2.59
N LYS A 11 -20.19 0.57 -3.81
CA LYS A 11 -19.77 -0.14 -5.01
C LYS A 11 -18.26 0.01 -5.24
N ALA A 12 -17.61 -1.11 -5.44
CA ALA A 12 -16.22 -1.21 -5.83
C ALA A 12 -16.09 -1.94 -7.18
N THR A 13 -15.02 -1.71 -7.90
CA THR A 13 -14.76 -2.32 -9.21
C THR A 13 -13.87 -3.56 -9.11
N GLY A 14 -13.09 -3.69 -8.03
CA GLY A 14 -12.21 -4.82 -7.83
C GLY A 14 -11.30 -4.67 -6.63
N ILE A 15 -10.56 -5.73 -6.33
CA ILE A 15 -9.52 -5.75 -5.31
C ILE A 15 -8.22 -6.20 -5.97
N LEU A 16 -7.19 -5.34 -5.92
CA LEU A 16 -5.82 -5.68 -6.26
C LEU A 16 -5.12 -6.25 -5.03
N GLN A 17 -4.35 -7.29 -5.19
CA GLN A 17 -3.54 -7.85 -4.12
C GLN A 17 -2.11 -8.10 -4.61
N PHE A 18 -1.15 -7.70 -3.78
CA PHE A 18 0.27 -7.93 -4.00
C PHE A 18 0.79 -8.80 -2.86
N ARG A 19 1.44 -9.89 -3.23
CA ARG A 19 2.04 -10.87 -2.32
C ARG A 19 3.55 -10.83 -2.42
N ASN A 20 4.23 -11.53 -1.50
CA ASN A 20 5.68 -11.69 -1.52
C ASN A 20 6.40 -10.34 -1.58
N LEU A 21 5.94 -9.42 -0.72
CA LEU A 21 6.52 -8.11 -0.54
C LEU A 21 7.33 -8.04 0.75
N ALA A 22 8.30 -7.15 0.73
CA ALA A 22 8.97 -6.65 1.92
C ALA A 22 8.77 -5.13 2.01
N GLU A 23 8.54 -4.65 3.23
CA GLU A 23 8.61 -3.24 3.56
C GLU A 23 10.06 -2.84 3.77
N VAL A 24 10.46 -1.71 3.22
CA VAL A 24 11.71 -1.02 3.52
C VAL A 24 11.42 0.46 3.72
N GLY A 25 12.24 1.15 4.48
CA GLY A 25 12.02 2.57 4.71
C GLY A 25 13.23 3.30 5.24
N LEU A 26 13.18 4.62 5.10
CA LEU A 26 14.10 5.58 5.66
C LEU A 26 13.36 6.42 6.70
N ILE A 27 13.89 6.43 7.91
CA ILE A 27 13.24 7.06 9.06
C ILE A 27 14.04 8.27 9.52
N ALA A 28 13.31 9.33 9.89
CA ALA A 28 13.85 10.55 10.47
C ALA A 28 14.89 11.23 9.57
N MET A 29 14.47 11.58 8.37
CA MET A 29 15.22 12.43 7.46
C MET A 29 14.83 13.89 7.64
N PRO A 30 15.75 14.86 7.54
CA PRO A 30 15.37 16.27 7.47
C PRO A 30 14.46 16.51 6.25
N ASP A 31 13.28 17.10 6.49
CA ASP A 31 12.34 17.40 5.41
C ASP A 31 12.92 18.45 4.46
N ARG A 32 12.90 18.11 3.15
CA ARG A 32 13.35 19.03 2.08
C ARG A 32 12.72 18.62 0.75
N PRO A 33 12.45 19.60 -0.13
CA PRO A 33 11.97 19.32 -1.48
C PRO A 33 12.88 18.34 -2.23
N GLY A 34 12.27 17.34 -2.90
CA GLY A 34 12.99 16.36 -3.70
C GLY A 34 13.42 15.09 -2.94
N LEU A 35 13.17 14.98 -1.64
CA LEU A 35 13.55 13.82 -0.83
C LEU A 35 12.97 12.52 -1.39
N ALA A 36 11.64 12.45 -1.55
CA ALA A 36 10.98 11.29 -2.14
C ALA A 36 11.46 10.99 -3.56
N SER A 37 11.67 12.02 -4.37
CA SER A 37 12.21 11.87 -5.74
C SER A 37 13.58 11.20 -5.72
N THR A 38 14.48 11.62 -4.83
CA THR A 38 15.82 11.03 -4.69
C THR A 38 15.72 9.56 -4.30
N VAL A 39 14.88 9.21 -3.32
CA VAL A 39 14.70 7.83 -2.86
C VAL A 39 14.13 6.94 -3.99
N LEU A 40 13.06 7.39 -4.63
CA LEU A 40 12.40 6.61 -5.67
C LEU A 40 13.24 6.49 -6.94
N ALA A 41 13.98 7.54 -7.32
CA ALA A 41 14.91 7.49 -8.46
C ALA A 41 16.02 6.48 -8.23
N SER A 42 16.65 6.47 -7.05
CA SER A 42 17.72 5.52 -6.72
C SER A 42 17.28 4.06 -6.81
N LEU A 43 16.05 3.75 -6.40
CA LEU A 43 15.47 2.41 -6.55
C LEU A 43 15.14 2.10 -8.03
N SER A 44 14.59 3.08 -8.75
CA SER A 44 14.21 2.94 -10.16
C SER A 44 15.44 2.70 -11.07
N GLU A 45 16.58 3.34 -10.82
CA GLU A 45 17.85 3.11 -11.53
C GLU A 45 18.36 1.67 -11.41
N ARG A 46 17.93 0.97 -10.36
CA ARG A 46 18.22 -0.48 -10.16
C ARG A 46 17.06 -1.36 -10.60
N ALA A 47 16.09 -0.83 -11.37
CA ALA A 47 14.88 -1.52 -11.83
C ALA A 47 14.02 -2.12 -10.69
N ILE A 48 14.08 -1.54 -9.49
CA ILE A 48 13.27 -1.94 -8.35
C ILE A 48 11.94 -1.19 -8.41
N ASN A 49 10.83 -1.95 -8.55
CA ASN A 49 9.49 -1.39 -8.53
C ASN A 49 8.96 -1.26 -7.10
N THR A 50 8.22 -0.18 -6.83
CA THR A 50 7.66 0.14 -5.52
C THR A 50 6.13 0.22 -5.61
N PRO A 51 5.40 -0.91 -5.47
CA PRO A 51 3.95 -0.95 -5.65
C PRO A 51 3.16 -0.20 -4.57
N PHE A 52 3.79 0.16 -3.46
CA PHE A 52 3.19 0.91 -2.37
C PHE A 52 4.23 1.83 -1.74
N VAL A 53 3.88 3.10 -1.56
CA VAL A 53 4.73 4.12 -0.94
C VAL A 53 3.87 4.99 -0.03
N VAL A 54 4.38 5.27 1.15
CA VAL A 54 3.83 6.26 2.09
C VAL A 54 4.95 7.16 2.56
N GLU A 55 4.76 8.46 2.49
CA GLU A 55 5.63 9.47 3.06
C GLU A 55 4.85 10.28 4.09
N LEU A 56 5.47 10.55 5.20
CA LEU A 56 4.91 11.38 6.27
C LEU A 56 5.99 12.35 6.76
N THR A 57 5.68 13.63 6.76
CA THR A 57 6.48 14.65 7.45
C THR A 57 5.80 15.02 8.76
N ASP A 58 6.50 14.92 9.87
CA ASP A 58 6.00 15.30 11.18
C ASP A 58 6.05 16.83 11.39
N PRO A 59 5.34 17.36 12.40
CA PRO A 59 5.35 18.80 12.68
C PRO A 59 6.73 19.38 13.04
N GLY A 60 7.69 18.52 13.39
CA GLY A 60 9.08 18.89 13.68
C GLY A 60 9.95 19.05 12.42
N GLY A 61 9.40 18.82 11.22
CA GLY A 61 10.14 18.88 9.96
C GLY A 61 11.01 17.65 9.73
N THR A 62 10.54 16.49 10.23
CA THR A 62 11.20 15.21 10.03
C THR A 62 10.37 14.34 9.11
N SER A 63 10.95 13.86 8.02
CA SER A 63 10.27 13.02 7.03
C SER A 63 10.59 11.53 7.24
N HIS A 64 9.60 10.71 6.95
CA HIS A 64 9.66 9.25 7.04
C HIS A 64 9.08 8.68 5.74
N ILE A 65 9.81 7.78 5.11
CA ILE A 65 9.34 7.09 3.91
C ILE A 65 9.31 5.58 4.18
N ALA A 66 8.14 4.97 3.99
CA ALA A 66 7.96 3.53 3.98
C ALA A 66 7.45 3.11 2.61
N LEU A 67 8.01 2.04 2.05
CA LEU A 67 7.62 1.54 0.74
C LEU A 67 7.72 0.01 0.69
N CYS A 68 6.97 -0.59 -0.23
CA CYS A 68 7.08 -2.02 -0.50
C CYS A 68 7.94 -2.27 -1.75
N VAL A 69 8.76 -3.30 -1.66
CA VAL A 69 9.47 -3.90 -2.80
C VAL A 69 9.12 -5.37 -2.88
N ARG A 70 9.38 -6.05 -3.99
CA ARG A 70 9.28 -7.50 -4.03
C ARG A 70 10.31 -8.13 -3.10
N GLU A 71 9.97 -9.22 -2.45
CA GLU A 71 10.86 -9.85 -1.48
C GLU A 71 12.20 -10.29 -2.10
N ARG A 72 12.21 -10.68 -3.38
CA ARG A 72 13.42 -10.99 -4.14
C ARG A 72 14.35 -9.78 -4.35
N ASP A 73 13.81 -8.57 -4.33
CA ASP A 73 14.55 -7.32 -4.56
C ASP A 73 15.00 -6.68 -3.24
N LEU A 74 14.65 -7.29 -2.08
CA LEU A 74 14.86 -6.71 -0.76
C LEU A 74 16.33 -6.39 -0.47
N GLU A 75 17.23 -7.33 -0.71
CA GLU A 75 18.66 -7.13 -0.36
C GLU A 75 19.28 -6.03 -1.22
N LEU A 76 18.89 -5.95 -2.51
CA LEU A 76 19.33 -4.87 -3.40
C LEU A 76 18.73 -3.53 -2.96
N ALA A 77 17.46 -3.49 -2.59
CA ALA A 77 16.82 -2.28 -2.08
C ALA A 77 17.48 -1.79 -0.79
N LEU A 78 17.82 -2.70 0.13
CA LEU A 78 18.53 -2.35 1.36
C LEU A 78 19.93 -1.80 1.11
N ALA A 79 20.66 -2.34 0.14
CA ALA A 79 21.96 -1.81 -0.26
C ALA A 79 21.83 -0.37 -0.78
N VAL A 80 20.89 -0.13 -1.70
CA VAL A 80 20.61 1.20 -2.26
C VAL A 80 20.21 2.19 -1.17
N LEU A 81 19.27 1.82 -0.30
CA LEU A 81 18.81 2.70 0.77
C LEU A 81 19.88 2.92 1.84
N GLY A 82 20.75 1.93 2.09
CA GLY A 82 21.88 2.07 2.98
C GLY A 82 22.91 3.09 2.50
N GLU A 83 23.25 3.06 1.21
CA GLU A 83 24.12 4.07 0.59
C GLU A 83 23.47 5.46 0.62
N LEU A 84 22.17 5.52 0.34
CA LEU A 84 21.40 6.75 0.30
C LEU A 84 21.19 7.38 1.68
N ALA A 85 21.11 6.57 2.74
CA ALA A 85 20.81 7.05 4.09
C ALA A 85 21.77 8.16 4.56
N GLY A 86 23.07 8.03 4.23
CA GLY A 86 24.05 9.08 4.52
C GLY A 86 23.81 10.37 3.75
N VAL A 87 23.36 10.27 2.50
CA VAL A 87 23.11 11.42 1.60
C VAL A 87 21.86 12.20 2.03
N VAL A 88 20.81 11.47 2.44
CA VAL A 88 19.55 12.09 2.90
C VAL A 88 19.50 12.32 4.41
N HIS A 89 20.59 12.00 5.10
CA HIS A 89 20.70 12.12 6.57
C HIS A 89 19.59 11.34 7.32
N ALA A 90 19.22 10.17 6.83
CA ALA A 90 18.30 9.30 7.54
C ALA A 90 18.94 8.73 8.81
N GLN A 91 18.19 8.73 9.90
CA GLN A 91 18.68 8.16 11.16
C GLN A 91 18.66 6.63 11.14
N GLN A 92 17.74 6.04 10.37
CA GLN A 92 17.57 4.61 10.33
C GLN A 92 17.04 4.12 8.98
N VAL A 93 17.56 2.96 8.54
CA VAL A 93 16.97 2.13 7.48
C VAL A 93 16.20 1.00 8.17
N VAL A 94 14.92 0.88 7.88
CA VAL A 94 14.06 -0.16 8.46
C VAL A 94 13.66 -1.18 7.41
N LYS A 95 13.38 -2.43 7.86
CA LYS A 95 12.87 -3.50 7.00
C LYS A 95 11.90 -4.40 7.73
N ARG A 96 10.94 -4.95 6.98
CA ARG A 96 10.04 -6.02 7.42
C ARG A 96 9.79 -6.95 6.24
N ARG A 97 10.02 -8.24 6.41
CA ARG A 97 9.70 -9.28 5.42
C ARG A 97 8.26 -9.74 5.55
N GLY A 98 7.77 -10.41 4.52
CA GLY A 98 6.51 -11.13 4.57
C GLY A 98 5.30 -10.20 4.67
N VAL A 99 5.32 -9.02 4.06
CA VAL A 99 4.17 -8.13 3.98
C VAL A 99 3.40 -8.33 2.67
N ALA A 100 2.16 -7.86 2.68
CA ALA A 100 1.29 -7.87 1.52
C ALA A 100 0.48 -6.56 1.45
N VAL A 101 0.00 -6.24 0.26
CA VAL A 101 -0.88 -5.08 0.05
C VAL A 101 -2.18 -5.56 -0.59
N ALA A 102 -3.31 -5.14 -0.03
CA ALA A 102 -4.63 -5.27 -0.63
C ALA A 102 -5.21 -3.88 -0.89
N ALA A 103 -5.64 -3.61 -2.11
CA ALA A 103 -6.20 -2.33 -2.51
C ALA A 103 -7.59 -2.55 -3.13
N VAL A 104 -8.62 -1.99 -2.50
CA VAL A 104 -9.96 -1.95 -3.07
C VAL A 104 -10.11 -0.68 -3.92
N HIS A 105 -10.68 -0.84 -5.12
CA HIS A 105 -10.90 0.23 -6.08
C HIS A 105 -12.39 0.48 -6.27
N GLY A 106 -12.79 1.76 -6.34
CA GLY A 106 -14.17 2.16 -6.58
C GLY A 106 -14.27 3.60 -7.07
N PRO A 107 -15.16 3.89 -8.03
CA PRO A 107 -15.25 5.20 -8.68
C PRO A 107 -15.78 6.31 -7.76
N HIS A 108 -16.47 5.93 -6.66
CA HIS A 108 -17.21 6.88 -5.82
C HIS A 108 -16.64 7.04 -4.42
N PHE A 109 -15.42 6.55 -4.14
CA PHE A 109 -14.85 6.60 -2.78
C PHE A 109 -14.68 8.03 -2.28
N ARG A 110 -14.33 8.98 -3.15
CA ARG A 110 -14.20 10.40 -2.81
C ARG A 110 -15.52 11.07 -2.44
N GLU A 111 -16.64 10.55 -2.98
CA GLU A 111 -17.97 11.15 -2.83
C GLU A 111 -18.70 10.65 -1.58
N ARG A 112 -18.19 9.57 -0.96
CA ARG A 112 -18.80 8.90 0.17
C ARG A 112 -17.88 8.92 1.39
N PRO A 113 -18.15 9.78 2.39
CA PRO A 113 -17.44 9.73 3.65
C PRO A 113 -17.58 8.37 4.31
N GLY A 114 -16.50 7.89 4.93
CA GLY A 114 -16.51 6.67 5.72
C GLY A 114 -16.03 5.40 5.01
N CYS A 115 -15.71 5.43 3.70
CA CYS A 115 -15.21 4.25 2.98
C CYS A 115 -13.93 3.69 3.63
N ALA A 116 -12.95 4.55 3.95
CA ALA A 116 -11.74 4.13 4.62
C ALA A 116 -12.01 3.60 6.04
N ALA A 117 -12.91 4.25 6.78
CA ALA A 117 -13.32 3.79 8.11
C ALA A 117 -14.00 2.41 8.05
N ALA A 118 -14.84 2.16 7.03
CA ALA A 118 -15.47 0.86 6.83
C ALA A 118 -14.44 -0.24 6.52
N ALA A 119 -13.44 0.05 5.67
CA ALA A 119 -12.34 -0.85 5.39
C ALA A 119 -11.55 -1.19 6.67
N CYS A 120 -11.12 -0.17 7.42
CA CYS A 120 -10.39 -0.36 8.68
C CYS A 120 -11.20 -1.15 9.71
N ALA A 121 -12.50 -0.85 9.86
CA ALA A 121 -13.37 -1.56 10.80
C ALA A 121 -13.56 -3.03 10.41
N ALA A 122 -13.64 -3.33 9.10
CA ALA A 122 -13.75 -4.68 8.60
C ALA A 122 -12.48 -5.51 8.90
N LEU A 123 -11.30 -4.94 8.67
CA LEU A 123 -10.03 -5.58 8.98
C LEU A 123 -9.87 -5.80 10.50
N ALA A 124 -10.22 -4.81 11.31
CA ALA A 124 -10.17 -4.93 12.77
C ALA A 124 -11.07 -6.05 13.31
N LYS A 125 -12.26 -6.27 12.73
CA LYS A 125 -13.16 -7.38 13.10
C LYS A 125 -12.56 -8.75 12.81
N GLU A 126 -11.74 -8.88 11.79
CA GLU A 126 -11.02 -10.12 11.45
C GLU A 126 -9.70 -10.24 12.22
N GLY A 127 -9.37 -9.30 13.12
CA GLY A 127 -8.13 -9.29 13.90
C GLY A 127 -6.90 -8.87 13.09
N VAL A 128 -7.08 -8.32 11.90
CA VAL A 128 -5.99 -7.90 11.00
C VAL A 128 -5.45 -6.53 11.42
N ASN A 129 -4.15 -6.47 11.66
CA ASN A 129 -3.44 -5.22 11.91
C ASN A 129 -3.02 -4.55 10.59
N ILE A 130 -3.34 -3.27 10.43
CA ILE A 130 -2.92 -2.46 9.27
C ILE A 130 -1.56 -1.86 9.61
N LEU A 131 -0.53 -2.19 8.82
CA LEU A 131 0.83 -1.67 8.98
C LEU A 131 0.96 -0.27 8.39
N ALA A 132 0.33 -0.04 7.23
CA ALA A 132 0.19 1.27 6.61
C ALA A 132 -1.07 1.31 5.75
N ILE A 133 -1.61 2.50 5.56
CA ILE A 133 -2.77 2.73 4.71
C ILE A 133 -2.51 3.91 3.78
N SER A 134 -2.96 3.79 2.55
CA SER A 134 -2.97 4.87 1.57
C SER A 134 -4.34 4.97 0.94
N THR A 135 -4.86 6.17 0.82
CA THR A 135 -6.15 6.43 0.18
C THR A 135 -5.99 7.40 -0.97
N SER A 136 -6.74 7.16 -2.03
CA SER A 136 -6.84 8.06 -3.18
C SER A 136 -8.31 8.36 -3.50
N LEU A 137 -8.55 9.08 -4.59
CA LEU A 137 -9.91 9.39 -5.06
C LEU A 137 -10.73 8.13 -5.40
N SER A 138 -10.06 7.04 -5.75
CA SER A 138 -10.68 5.81 -6.24
C SER A 138 -10.12 4.53 -5.63
N SER A 139 -9.25 4.61 -4.63
CA SER A 139 -8.68 3.41 -4.00
C SER A 139 -8.40 3.59 -2.51
N ILE A 140 -8.46 2.47 -1.80
CA ILE A 140 -8.00 2.34 -0.42
C ILE A 140 -7.07 1.13 -0.40
N ALA A 141 -5.79 1.36 -0.12
CA ALA A 141 -4.76 0.35 -0.09
C ALA A 141 -4.27 0.15 1.35
N CYS A 142 -4.26 -1.09 1.82
CA CYS A 142 -3.79 -1.48 3.14
C CYS A 142 -2.59 -2.41 3.01
N MET A 143 -1.49 -2.04 3.65
CA MET A 143 -0.36 -2.95 3.89
C MET A 143 -0.62 -3.72 5.17
N VAL A 144 -0.48 -5.03 5.11
CA VAL A 144 -0.74 -5.97 6.21
C VAL A 144 0.35 -7.02 6.28
N ASP A 145 0.39 -7.83 7.33
CA ASP A 145 1.19 -9.04 7.33
C ASP A 145 0.73 -9.99 6.21
N GLY A 146 1.68 -10.64 5.54
CA GLY A 146 1.39 -11.54 4.42
C GLY A 146 0.48 -12.71 4.81
N ALA A 147 0.55 -13.18 6.07
CA ALA A 147 -0.33 -14.21 6.60
C ALA A 147 -1.79 -13.75 6.64
N ASP A 148 -2.03 -12.45 6.83
CA ASP A 148 -3.37 -11.86 6.97
C ASP A 148 -4.00 -11.45 5.63
N LEU A 149 -3.28 -11.55 4.51
CA LEU A 149 -3.78 -11.11 3.22
C LEU A 149 -5.11 -11.75 2.83
N ALA A 150 -5.25 -13.05 3.04
CA ALA A 150 -6.49 -13.76 2.69
C ALA A 150 -7.68 -13.29 3.54
N ALA A 151 -7.47 -13.04 4.83
CA ALA A 151 -8.48 -12.47 5.71
C ALA A 151 -8.84 -11.04 5.30
N THR A 152 -7.83 -10.22 4.98
CA THR A 152 -7.99 -8.85 4.47
C THR A 152 -8.87 -8.81 3.23
N VAL A 153 -8.56 -9.63 2.22
CA VAL A 153 -9.35 -9.68 0.96
C VAL A 153 -10.79 -10.09 1.24
N ARG A 154 -11.02 -11.12 2.07
CA ARG A 154 -12.39 -11.53 2.44
C ARG A 154 -13.15 -10.43 3.18
N ALA A 155 -12.50 -9.71 4.10
CA ALA A 155 -13.11 -8.61 4.83
C ALA A 155 -13.53 -7.48 3.88
N LEU A 156 -12.67 -7.10 2.94
CA LEU A 156 -12.96 -6.08 1.94
C LEU A 156 -14.09 -6.52 0.99
N GLN A 157 -14.12 -7.79 0.56
CA GLN A 157 -15.18 -8.34 -0.27
C GLN A 157 -16.57 -8.31 0.41
N LYS A 158 -16.62 -8.52 1.72
CA LYS A 158 -17.87 -8.44 2.50
C LYS A 158 -18.33 -7.00 2.74
N THR A 159 -17.39 -6.05 2.70
CA THR A 159 -17.64 -4.63 3.04
C THR A 159 -18.06 -3.82 1.84
N PHE A 160 -17.50 -4.12 0.68
CA PHE A 160 -17.75 -3.41 -0.57
C PHE A 160 -18.56 -4.29 -1.53
N GLU A 161 -19.51 -3.68 -2.21
CA GLU A 161 -20.29 -4.34 -3.25
C GLU A 161 -19.44 -4.48 -4.52
N LEU A 162 -18.98 -5.69 -4.80
CA LEU A 162 -18.19 -6.02 -5.98
C LEU A 162 -19.10 -6.65 -7.05
N PRO A 163 -18.88 -6.35 -8.35
CA PRO A 163 -19.56 -7.06 -9.43
C PRO A 163 -19.13 -8.54 -9.47
N ASP A 164 -19.96 -9.40 -10.06
CA ASP A 164 -19.70 -10.85 -10.15
C ASP A 164 -18.41 -11.18 -10.93
N ASP A 165 -18.03 -10.29 -11.84
CA ASP A 165 -16.80 -10.35 -12.63
C ASP A 165 -15.63 -9.52 -12.04
N ALA A 166 -15.73 -9.16 -10.76
CA ALA A 166 -14.69 -8.36 -10.10
C ALA A 166 -13.32 -9.01 -10.23
N VAL A 167 -12.39 -8.26 -10.80
CA VAL A 167 -11.04 -8.75 -11.03
C VAL A 167 -10.27 -8.78 -9.73
N LEU A 168 -10.00 -9.99 -9.23
CA LEU A 168 -9.02 -10.23 -8.18
C LEU A 168 -7.65 -10.41 -8.85
N ILE A 169 -6.90 -9.32 -9.02
CA ILE A 169 -5.58 -9.40 -9.63
C ILE A 169 -4.56 -9.74 -8.56
N ALA A 170 -4.00 -10.95 -8.62
CA ALA A 170 -2.79 -11.29 -7.89
C ALA A 170 -1.60 -10.66 -8.63
N GLY A 171 -0.95 -9.69 -8.00
CA GLY A 171 0.18 -8.98 -8.61
C GLY A 171 1.50 -9.75 -8.51
N ASP A 172 1.59 -10.88 -9.18
CA ASP A 172 2.86 -11.53 -9.49
C ASP A 172 3.27 -11.20 -10.93
N GLY A 173 3.76 -9.94 -11.11
CA GLY A 173 4.23 -9.47 -12.42
C GLY A 173 3.07 -9.19 -13.38
N VAL A 174 3.15 -8.04 -14.03
CA VAL A 174 2.25 -7.60 -15.08
C VAL A 174 2.16 -8.67 -16.18
N SER A 175 1.21 -9.57 -16.08
CA SER A 175 0.66 -10.20 -17.27
C SER A 175 -0.17 -9.14 -17.97
N ARG A 176 0.42 -8.46 -18.96
CA ARG A 176 -0.33 -7.67 -19.90
C ARG A 176 -1.46 -8.55 -20.42
N PRO A 177 -2.73 -8.13 -20.37
CA PRO A 177 -3.77 -8.79 -21.14
C PRO A 177 -3.28 -8.79 -22.60
N ALA A 178 -3.29 -9.95 -23.22
CA ALA A 178 -3.01 -10.10 -24.65
C ALA A 178 -3.93 -9.09 -25.36
N ARG A 179 -3.34 -8.16 -26.14
CA ARG A 179 -4.15 -7.31 -27.03
C ARG A 179 -4.88 -8.29 -27.96
N PRO A 180 -6.22 -8.22 -28.09
CA PRO A 180 -6.88 -8.90 -29.15
C PRO A 180 -6.28 -8.37 -30.45
N GLY A 181 -5.82 -9.28 -31.29
CA GLY A 181 -5.14 -8.94 -32.54
C GLY A 181 -5.99 -8.07 -33.45
N CYS A 182 -5.31 -7.13 -34.13
CA CYS A 182 -5.79 -6.57 -35.39
C CYS A 182 -5.80 -7.66 -36.46
#